data_797c638599e4f8483fce506cd1aefd38
#
_entry.id   797c638599e4f8483fce506cd1aefd38
#
_cell.length_a   1.000
_cell.length_b   1.000
_cell.length_c   1.000
_cell.angle_alpha   90.00
_cell.angle_beta   90.00
_cell.angle_gamma   90.00
#
_symmetry.space_group_name_H-M   'P 1'
#
loop_
_entity.id
_entity.type
_entity.pdbx_description
1 polymer ?
#
loop_
_entity_poly.entity_id
_entity_poly.type
_entity_poly.pdbx_seq_one_letter_code
_entity_poly.pdbx_strand_id
1 'polypeptide(L)'
;LEKSFVVDEIFHGEYKRMRNSYYADKLPQYYKEIGENKRIVKGIEDIRNEFQNDLKMFNCTIVSAHNAYFDYTALRTTMKWLNCKNPYFYKYEYTLWDTMKMARDTICKAKSYPFYNGRGQKSASAENLYRYITGNYEFTESHTGLEDTRIESAILVKCLSYHKKMRRKLWAD
;
A
#
# COMPACT_ATOMS: atom_id res chain seq x y z
N LEU A 1 12.21 9.34 -2.15
CA LEU A 1 11.95 8.83 -3.49
C LEU A 1 10.52 8.34 -3.59
N GLU A 2 9.75 8.85 -4.52
CA GLU A 2 8.38 8.40 -4.82
C GLU A 2 8.35 7.88 -6.25
N LYS A 3 7.71 6.72 -6.46
CA LYS A 3 7.52 6.13 -7.79
C LYS A 3 6.11 5.57 -7.90
N SER A 4 5.50 5.71 -9.05
CA SER A 4 4.19 5.17 -9.37
C SER A 4 4.26 4.41 -10.69
N PHE A 5 3.79 3.16 -10.68
CA PHE A 5 3.81 2.28 -11.84
C PHE A 5 2.43 1.74 -12.17
N VAL A 6 2.23 1.39 -13.43
CA VAL A 6 1.23 0.43 -13.87
C VAL A 6 1.92 -0.72 -14.56
N VAL A 7 1.39 -1.91 -14.33
CA VAL A 7 1.90 -3.16 -14.94
C VAL A 7 1.43 -3.24 -16.37
N ASP A 8 2.35 -3.18 -17.32
CA ASP A 8 2.07 -3.13 -18.76
C ASP A 8 1.25 -4.33 -19.24
N GLU A 9 1.62 -5.53 -18.79
CA GLU A 9 0.95 -6.78 -19.16
C GLU A 9 -0.54 -6.80 -18.72
N ILE A 10 -0.90 -6.02 -17.69
CA ILE A 10 -2.29 -5.88 -17.23
C ILE A 10 -2.96 -4.69 -17.90
N PHE A 11 -2.28 -3.54 -17.92
CA PHE A 11 -2.86 -2.28 -18.38
C PHE A 11 -3.19 -2.30 -19.87
N HIS A 12 -2.30 -2.83 -20.70
CA HIS A 12 -2.50 -2.98 -22.14
C HIS A 12 -2.92 -4.41 -22.53
N GLY A 13 -2.36 -5.45 -21.90
CA GLY A 13 -2.61 -6.84 -22.25
C GLY A 13 -3.97 -7.36 -21.81
N GLU A 14 -4.43 -6.96 -20.61
CA GLU A 14 -5.70 -7.39 -20.03
C GLU A 14 -6.74 -6.26 -19.97
N TYR A 15 -6.90 -5.58 -21.05
CA TYR A 15 -7.76 -4.42 -21.17
C TYR A 15 -9.21 -4.62 -20.65
N LYS A 16 -9.76 -5.84 -20.78
CA LYS A 16 -11.09 -6.15 -20.23
C LYS A 16 -11.14 -6.06 -18.70
N ARG A 17 -10.04 -6.38 -18.00
CA ARG A 17 -9.94 -6.26 -16.54
C ARG A 17 -9.89 -4.81 -16.10
N MET A 18 -9.19 -3.98 -16.86
CA MET A 18 -9.09 -2.54 -16.59
C MET A 18 -10.41 -1.80 -16.80
N ARG A 19 -11.36 -2.40 -17.54
CA ARG A 19 -12.71 -1.85 -17.77
C ARG A 19 -13.75 -2.34 -16.78
N ASN A 20 -13.39 -3.13 -15.77
CA ASN A 20 -14.34 -3.46 -14.71
C ASN A 20 -14.69 -2.19 -13.90
N SER A 21 -15.83 -2.22 -13.20
CA SER A 21 -16.35 -1.07 -12.46
C SER A 21 -15.36 -0.44 -11.49
N TYR A 22 -14.46 -1.22 -10.92
CA TYR A 22 -13.48 -0.71 -9.95
C TYR A 22 -12.37 0.13 -10.60
N TYR A 23 -11.89 -0.26 -11.78
CA TYR A 23 -10.80 0.45 -12.47
C TYR A 23 -11.31 1.47 -13.49
N ALA A 24 -12.51 1.28 -14.05
CA ALA A 24 -13.04 2.11 -15.11
C ALA A 24 -13.03 3.61 -14.76
N ASP A 25 -13.46 3.95 -13.56
CA ASP A 25 -13.51 5.33 -13.07
C ASP A 25 -12.11 5.95 -12.85
N LYS A 26 -11.07 5.12 -12.71
CA LYS A 26 -9.69 5.54 -12.48
C LYS A 26 -8.88 5.68 -13.78
N LEU A 27 -9.33 5.06 -14.87
CA LEU A 27 -8.61 5.07 -16.15
C LEU A 27 -8.30 6.48 -16.65
N PRO A 28 -9.22 7.46 -16.64
CA PRO A 28 -8.94 8.82 -17.10
C PRO A 28 -7.76 9.45 -16.32
N GLN A 29 -7.72 9.25 -14.99
CA GLN A 29 -6.63 9.71 -14.16
C GLN A 29 -5.32 9.02 -14.52
N TYR A 30 -5.33 7.70 -14.71
CA TYR A 30 -4.14 6.94 -15.08
C TYR A 30 -3.55 7.41 -16.41
N TYR A 31 -4.37 7.60 -17.44
CA TYR A 31 -3.91 8.14 -18.74
C TYR A 31 -3.33 9.55 -18.62
N LYS A 32 -3.97 10.41 -17.83
CA LYS A 32 -3.45 11.75 -17.55
C LYS A 32 -2.07 11.69 -16.86
N GLU A 33 -1.95 10.89 -15.80
CA GLU A 33 -0.71 10.77 -15.03
C GLU A 33 0.43 10.14 -15.85
N ILE A 34 0.11 9.20 -16.76
CA ILE A 34 1.08 8.63 -17.71
C ILE A 34 1.53 9.72 -18.69
N GLY A 35 0.62 10.50 -19.26
CA GLY A 35 0.95 11.60 -20.17
C GLY A 35 1.78 12.70 -19.52
N GLU A 36 1.64 12.89 -18.21
CA GLU A 36 2.40 13.85 -17.39
C GLU A 36 3.71 13.25 -16.81
N ASN A 37 4.07 12.04 -17.17
CA ASN A 37 5.21 11.28 -16.62
C ASN A 37 5.19 11.11 -15.08
N LYS A 38 4.02 11.21 -14.47
CA LYS A 38 3.82 10.98 -13.03
C LYS A 38 3.62 9.49 -12.70
N ARG A 39 3.23 8.72 -13.71
CA ARG A 39 3.03 7.28 -13.62
C ARG A 39 3.72 6.60 -14.81
N ILE A 40 4.47 5.56 -14.52
CA ILE A 40 5.32 4.88 -15.50
C ILE A 40 4.69 3.52 -15.84
N VAL A 41 4.55 3.23 -17.13
CA VAL A 41 4.13 1.91 -17.62
C VAL A 41 5.38 1.04 -17.76
N LYS A 42 5.42 -0.09 -17.08
CA LYS A 42 6.54 -1.06 -17.14
C LYS A 42 6.04 -2.49 -16.96
N GLY A 43 6.77 -3.46 -17.48
CA GLY A 43 6.59 -4.87 -17.20
C GLY A 43 6.78 -5.18 -15.71
N ILE A 44 6.01 -6.15 -15.18
CA ILE A 44 6.04 -6.49 -13.74
C ILE A 44 7.44 -6.89 -13.24
N GLU A 45 8.23 -7.58 -14.08
CA GLU A 45 9.59 -7.98 -13.71
C GLU A 45 10.54 -6.78 -13.63
N ASP A 46 10.38 -5.78 -14.50
CA ASP A 46 11.15 -4.54 -14.46
C ASP A 46 10.80 -3.70 -13.22
N ILE A 47 9.50 -3.59 -12.90
CA ILE A 47 9.04 -2.94 -11.67
C ILE A 47 9.63 -3.62 -10.44
N ARG A 48 9.60 -4.96 -10.40
CA ARG A 48 10.22 -5.73 -9.31
C ARG A 48 11.71 -5.47 -9.18
N ASN A 49 12.44 -5.52 -10.31
CA ASN A 49 13.89 -5.32 -10.31
C ASN A 49 14.24 -3.90 -9.83
N GLU A 50 13.49 -2.90 -10.28
CA GLU A 50 13.66 -1.51 -9.85
C GLU A 50 13.39 -1.36 -8.35
N PHE A 51 12.30 -1.94 -7.84
CA PHE A 51 11.98 -1.94 -6.42
C PHE A 51 13.09 -2.60 -5.58
N GLN A 52 13.59 -3.77 -6.00
CA GLN A 52 14.69 -4.46 -5.30
C GLN A 52 16.00 -3.66 -5.33
N ASN A 53 16.27 -2.97 -6.43
CA ASN A 53 17.45 -2.09 -6.55
C ASN A 53 17.32 -0.88 -5.60
N ASP A 54 16.14 -0.29 -5.50
CA ASP A 54 15.88 0.79 -4.55
C ASP A 54 16.08 0.32 -3.10
N LEU A 55 15.53 -0.85 -2.72
CA LEU A 55 15.76 -1.42 -1.39
C LEU A 55 17.24 -1.59 -1.05
N LYS A 56 18.03 -2.06 -2.02
CA LYS A 56 19.49 -2.20 -1.85
C LYS A 56 20.19 -0.85 -1.77
N MET A 57 19.86 0.08 -2.67
CA MET A 57 20.45 1.42 -2.75
C MET A 57 20.28 2.17 -1.43
N PHE A 58 19.09 2.09 -0.83
CA PHE A 58 18.78 2.75 0.43
C PHE A 58 19.05 1.89 1.67
N ASN A 59 19.67 0.71 1.50
CA ASN A 59 19.93 -0.24 2.58
C ASN A 59 18.68 -0.54 3.43
N CYS A 60 17.53 -0.68 2.79
CA CYS A 60 16.27 -0.97 3.46
C CYS A 60 16.23 -2.44 3.90
N THR A 61 15.85 -2.67 5.14
CA THR A 61 15.63 -4.00 5.72
C THR A 61 14.15 -4.26 6.06
N ILE A 62 13.32 -3.22 5.97
CA ILE A 62 11.90 -3.25 6.30
C ILE A 62 11.09 -2.77 5.10
N VAL A 63 10.05 -3.53 4.77
CA VAL A 63 8.99 -3.13 3.83
C VAL A 63 7.71 -2.99 4.64
N SER A 64 6.97 -1.91 4.44
CA SER A 64 5.71 -1.70 5.16
C SER A 64 4.55 -1.44 4.20
N ALA A 65 3.38 -1.93 4.55
CA ALA A 65 2.13 -1.65 3.87
C ALA A 65 0.95 -1.71 4.86
N HIS A 66 -0.20 -1.18 4.45
CA HIS A 66 -1.42 -1.24 5.26
C HIS A 66 -2.22 -2.49 4.92
N ASN A 67 -2.35 -3.43 5.87
CA ASN A 67 -2.80 -4.79 5.60
C ASN A 67 -1.82 -5.55 4.68
N ALA A 68 -0.57 -5.50 5.03
CA ALA A 68 0.58 -5.91 4.23
C ALA A 68 0.50 -7.32 3.63
N TYR A 69 -0.22 -8.23 4.27
CA TYR A 69 -0.46 -9.57 3.73
C TYR A 69 -1.31 -9.54 2.44
N PHE A 70 -2.23 -8.57 2.32
CA PHE A 70 -3.02 -8.40 1.11
C PHE A 70 -2.12 -8.01 -0.07
N ASP A 71 -1.27 -7.00 0.10
CA ASP A 71 -0.37 -6.52 -0.96
C ASP A 71 0.63 -7.60 -1.37
N TYR A 72 1.23 -8.27 -0.39
CA TYR A 72 2.12 -9.40 -0.64
C TYR A 72 1.45 -10.49 -1.47
N THR A 73 0.21 -10.86 -1.09
CA THR A 73 -0.54 -11.92 -1.77
C THR A 73 -0.97 -11.48 -3.17
N ALA A 74 -1.41 -10.23 -3.34
CA ALA A 74 -1.80 -9.66 -4.62
C ALA A 74 -0.63 -9.66 -5.61
N LEU A 75 0.53 -9.14 -5.19
CA LEU A 75 1.75 -9.13 -5.99
C LEU A 75 2.18 -10.55 -6.38
N ARG A 76 2.23 -11.48 -5.41
CA ARG A 76 2.59 -12.88 -5.67
C ARG A 76 1.63 -13.55 -6.64
N THR A 77 0.33 -13.32 -6.50
CA THR A 77 -0.69 -13.89 -7.38
C THR A 77 -0.56 -13.33 -8.78
N THR A 78 -0.34 -12.04 -8.93
CA THR A 78 -0.09 -11.38 -10.21
C THR A 78 1.15 -11.96 -10.89
N MET A 79 2.27 -12.08 -10.17
CA MET A 79 3.51 -12.66 -10.71
C MET A 79 3.30 -14.10 -11.21
N LYS A 80 2.57 -14.92 -10.45
CA LYS A 80 2.23 -16.30 -10.87
C LYS A 80 1.34 -16.31 -12.10
N TRP A 81 0.34 -15.45 -12.13
CA TRP A 81 -0.60 -15.37 -13.25
C TRP A 81 0.09 -14.93 -14.54
N LEU A 82 1.08 -14.05 -14.46
CA LEU A 82 1.93 -13.62 -15.57
C LEU A 82 3.06 -14.62 -15.90
N ASN A 83 3.07 -15.81 -15.29
CA ASN A 83 4.07 -16.86 -15.50
C ASN A 83 5.52 -16.42 -15.24
N CYS A 84 5.73 -15.49 -14.31
CA CYS A 84 7.08 -15.08 -13.93
C CYS A 84 7.83 -16.26 -13.29
N LYS A 85 9.11 -16.45 -13.65
CA LYS A 85 9.96 -17.52 -13.10
C LYS A 85 10.06 -17.47 -11.58
N ASN A 86 10.12 -16.26 -11.02
CA ASN A 86 10.10 -16.04 -9.57
C ASN A 86 8.80 -15.33 -9.17
N PRO A 87 7.91 -15.98 -8.43
CA PRO A 87 6.63 -15.41 -8.03
C PRO A 87 6.73 -14.43 -6.85
N TYR A 88 7.92 -14.17 -6.34
CA TYR A 88 8.12 -13.29 -5.19
C TYR A 88 8.58 -11.91 -5.66
N PHE A 89 7.81 -10.88 -5.30
CA PHE A 89 8.11 -9.51 -5.65
C PHE A 89 9.34 -8.99 -4.87
N TYR A 90 9.46 -9.36 -3.60
CA TYR A 90 10.63 -9.13 -2.76
C TYR A 90 11.02 -10.39 -2.01
N LYS A 91 12.27 -10.46 -1.58
CA LYS A 91 12.83 -11.64 -0.92
C LYS A 91 12.41 -11.73 0.53
N TYR A 92 12.49 -12.95 1.11
CA TYR A 92 12.20 -13.20 2.53
C TYR A 92 13.16 -12.52 3.52
N GLU A 93 14.26 -11.96 3.05
CA GLU A 93 15.24 -11.23 3.87
C GLU A 93 14.73 -9.89 4.41
N TYR A 94 13.62 -9.38 3.87
CA TYR A 94 13.00 -8.14 4.34
C TYR A 94 11.94 -8.43 5.40
N THR A 95 11.98 -7.65 6.48
CA THR A 95 10.93 -7.68 7.50
C THR A 95 9.70 -6.93 6.97
N LEU A 96 8.55 -7.61 6.95
CA LEU A 96 7.29 -6.99 6.55
C LEU A 96 6.58 -6.38 7.75
N TRP A 97 6.35 -5.08 7.75
CA TRP A 97 5.57 -4.38 8.77
C TRP A 97 4.15 -4.08 8.27
N ASP A 98 3.17 -4.40 9.10
CA ASP A 98 1.76 -4.14 8.82
C ASP A 98 1.28 -2.92 9.61
N THR A 99 1.11 -1.78 8.92
CA THR A 99 0.69 -0.53 9.56
C THR A 99 -0.73 -0.60 10.11
N MET A 100 -1.61 -1.46 9.58
CA MET A 100 -2.94 -1.70 10.14
C MET A 100 -2.85 -2.38 11.52
N LYS A 101 -1.99 -3.40 11.67
CA LYS A 101 -1.74 -4.04 12.97
C LYS A 101 -1.14 -3.05 13.96
N MET A 102 -0.14 -2.25 13.51
CA MET A 102 0.46 -1.20 14.34
C MET A 102 -0.57 -0.17 14.81
N ALA A 103 -1.45 0.29 13.92
CA ALA A 103 -2.50 1.26 14.25
C ALA A 103 -3.52 0.71 15.26
N ARG A 104 -3.88 -0.58 15.17
CA ARG A 104 -4.74 -1.24 16.15
C ARG A 104 -4.11 -1.25 17.54
N ASP A 105 -2.80 -1.35 17.63
CA ASP A 105 -2.07 -1.34 18.91
C ASP A 105 -1.83 0.07 19.46
N THR A 106 -1.95 1.10 18.64
CA THR A 106 -1.58 2.48 18.97
C THR A 106 -2.75 3.45 18.79
N ILE A 107 -2.96 3.94 17.58
CA ILE A 107 -3.93 5.00 17.23
C ILE A 107 -5.34 4.61 17.65
N CYS A 108 -5.78 3.40 17.31
CA CYS A 108 -7.12 2.93 17.63
C CYS A 108 -7.38 2.80 19.15
N LYS A 109 -6.34 2.71 19.99
CA LYS A 109 -6.49 2.66 21.46
C LYS A 109 -6.68 4.02 22.10
N ALA A 110 -6.51 5.12 21.37
CA ALA A 110 -6.80 6.44 21.90
C ALA A 110 -8.29 6.55 22.27
N LYS A 111 -8.57 7.15 23.44
CA LYS A 111 -9.95 7.36 23.89
C LYS A 111 -10.73 8.26 22.93
N SER A 112 -10.05 9.23 22.34
CA SER A 112 -10.58 10.19 21.37
C SER A 112 -10.77 9.65 19.97
N TYR A 113 -10.36 8.39 19.67
CA TYR A 113 -10.52 7.81 18.33
C TYR A 113 -11.99 7.49 18.04
N PRO A 114 -12.64 8.16 17.05
CA PRO A 114 -14.10 8.13 16.93
C PRO A 114 -14.64 7.07 15.97
N PHE A 115 -13.78 6.43 15.15
CA PHE A 115 -14.23 5.58 14.06
C PHE A 115 -14.42 4.12 14.47
N TYR A 116 -15.56 3.54 14.07
CA TYR A 116 -15.93 2.15 14.32
C TYR A 116 -16.32 1.47 13.00
N ASN A 117 -16.08 0.17 12.91
CA ASN A 117 -16.57 -0.66 11.81
C ASN A 117 -18.02 -1.11 12.08
N GLY A 118 -18.65 -1.77 11.10
CA GLY A 118 -20.01 -2.29 11.22
C GLY A 118 -20.23 -3.34 12.32
N ARG A 119 -19.14 -3.79 12.98
CA ARG A 119 -19.18 -4.74 14.12
C ARG A 119 -18.95 -4.05 15.47
N GLY A 120 -18.97 -2.74 15.52
CA GLY A 120 -18.72 -1.96 16.72
C GLY A 120 -17.27 -1.96 17.23
N GLN A 121 -16.31 -2.44 16.42
CA GLN A 121 -14.90 -2.41 16.76
C GLN A 121 -14.25 -1.15 16.19
N LYS A 122 -13.18 -0.64 16.83
CA LYS A 122 -12.39 0.47 16.30
C LYS A 122 -11.92 0.16 14.89
N SER A 123 -12.28 0.99 13.92
CA SER A 123 -11.89 0.84 12.53
C SER A 123 -10.39 1.16 12.37
N ALA A 124 -9.67 0.31 11.66
CA ALA A 124 -8.27 0.56 11.30
C ALA A 124 -8.10 0.68 9.78
N SER A 125 -9.12 1.15 9.04
CA SER A 125 -8.96 1.50 7.63
C SER A 125 -8.02 2.69 7.47
N ALA A 126 -7.26 2.73 6.38
CA ALA A 126 -6.30 3.79 6.10
C ALA A 126 -6.97 5.16 6.10
N GLU A 127 -8.13 5.27 5.44
CA GLU A 127 -8.93 6.50 5.39
C GLU A 127 -9.32 7.01 6.78
N ASN A 128 -9.88 6.17 7.65
CA ASN A 128 -10.30 6.57 8.99
C ASN A 128 -9.12 6.95 9.90
N LEU A 129 -8.00 6.25 9.75
CA LEU A 129 -6.77 6.58 10.47
C LEU A 129 -6.23 7.94 10.02
N TYR A 130 -6.21 8.19 8.70
CA TYR A 130 -5.74 9.44 8.14
C TYR A 130 -6.64 10.63 8.52
N ARG A 131 -7.97 10.45 8.47
CA ARG A 131 -8.94 11.43 9.00
C ARG A 131 -8.63 11.82 10.45
N TYR A 132 -8.38 10.84 11.29
CA TYR A 132 -8.04 11.09 12.71
C TYR A 132 -6.70 11.79 12.87
N ILE A 133 -5.67 11.40 12.10
CA ILE A 133 -4.33 11.98 12.19
C ILE A 133 -4.32 13.45 11.76
N THR A 134 -5.06 13.77 10.70
CA THR A 134 -5.08 15.11 10.09
C THR A 134 -6.15 16.02 10.67
N GLY A 135 -7.16 15.45 11.36
CA GLY A 135 -8.36 16.19 11.77
C GLY A 135 -9.31 16.51 10.61
N ASN A 136 -9.02 16.05 9.40
CA ASN A 136 -9.90 16.23 8.24
C ASN A 136 -10.87 15.05 8.12
N TYR A 137 -12.02 15.20 8.72
CA TYR A 137 -13.06 14.14 8.77
C TYR A 137 -13.80 13.95 7.44
N GLU A 138 -13.71 14.92 6.52
CA GLU A 138 -14.32 14.86 5.18
C GLU A 138 -13.38 14.23 4.14
N PHE A 139 -12.15 13.88 4.53
CA PHE A 139 -11.19 13.26 3.62
C PHE A 139 -11.75 11.94 3.06
N THR A 140 -11.60 11.74 1.76
CA THR A 140 -11.93 10.48 1.06
C THR A 140 -10.70 10.02 0.29
N GLU A 141 -10.35 8.76 0.47
CA GLU A 141 -9.21 8.13 -0.18
C GLU A 141 -9.50 7.90 -1.67
N SER A 142 -8.58 8.33 -2.54
CA SER A 142 -8.74 8.16 -4.00
C SER A 142 -8.45 6.72 -4.47
N HIS A 143 -7.84 5.92 -3.61
CA HIS A 143 -7.37 4.56 -3.91
C HIS A 143 -6.44 4.52 -5.14
N THR A 144 -5.49 5.43 -5.18
CA THR A 144 -4.40 5.42 -6.15
C THR A 144 -3.10 5.10 -5.42
N GLY A 145 -2.33 4.13 -5.92
CA GLY A 145 -1.22 3.54 -5.17
C GLY A 145 -0.21 4.54 -4.57
N LEU A 146 0.05 5.68 -5.23
CA LEU A 146 0.98 6.68 -4.68
C LEU A 146 0.33 7.48 -3.53
N GLU A 147 -0.95 7.83 -3.63
CA GLU A 147 -1.66 8.48 -2.54
C GLU A 147 -1.82 7.55 -1.35
N ASP A 148 -2.19 6.28 -1.61
CA ASP A 148 -2.28 5.25 -0.58
C ASP A 148 -0.95 5.13 0.18
N THR A 149 0.18 5.10 -0.53
CA THR A 149 1.53 5.07 0.08
C THR A 149 1.81 6.30 0.95
N ARG A 150 1.37 7.50 0.56
CA ARG A 150 1.52 8.72 1.38
C ARG A 150 0.68 8.67 2.65
N ILE A 151 -0.57 8.19 2.53
CA ILE A 151 -1.46 7.98 3.67
C ILE A 151 -0.85 6.96 4.63
N GLU A 152 -0.39 5.82 4.13
CA GLU A 152 0.24 4.76 4.91
C GLU A 152 1.53 5.22 5.59
N SER A 153 2.32 6.07 4.92
CA SER A 153 3.51 6.68 5.50
C SER A 153 3.16 7.59 6.69
N ALA A 154 2.10 8.39 6.57
CA ALA A 154 1.62 9.22 7.68
C ALA A 154 1.13 8.37 8.86
N ILE A 155 0.43 7.26 8.58
CA ILE A 155 -0.01 6.30 9.59
C ILE A 155 1.21 5.66 10.28
N LEU A 156 2.22 5.22 9.52
CA LEU A 156 3.45 4.63 10.06
C LEU A 156 4.15 5.61 11.00
N VAL A 157 4.39 6.84 10.56
CA VAL A 157 5.02 7.89 11.38
C VAL A 157 4.24 8.11 12.68
N LYS A 158 2.91 8.18 12.58
CA LYS A 158 2.05 8.34 13.77
C LYS A 158 2.15 7.15 14.71
N CYS A 159 2.13 5.92 14.18
CA CYS A 159 2.31 4.71 14.99
C CYS A 159 3.66 4.71 15.71
N LEU A 160 4.75 5.07 15.02
CA LEU A 160 6.09 5.12 15.60
C LEU A 160 6.21 6.14 16.74
N SER A 161 5.39 7.20 16.74
CA SER A 161 5.32 8.12 17.88
C SER A 161 4.82 7.49 19.18
N TYR A 162 4.16 6.34 19.09
CA TYR A 162 3.67 5.53 20.22
C TYR A 162 4.60 4.35 20.59
N HIS A 163 5.87 4.39 20.19
CA HIS A 163 6.82 3.26 20.25
C HIS A 163 6.86 2.50 21.57
N LYS A 164 6.62 3.14 22.71
CA LYS A 164 6.57 2.49 24.05
C LYS A 164 5.32 1.62 24.26
N LYS A 165 4.28 1.77 23.43
CA LYS A 165 2.99 1.08 23.54
C LYS A 165 2.83 -0.04 22.53
N MET A 166 3.75 -0.17 21.60
CA MET A 166 3.64 -1.12 20.49
C MET A 166 4.17 -2.51 20.87
N ARG A 167 3.45 -3.55 20.46
CA ARG A 167 3.85 -4.96 20.59
C ARG A 167 4.56 -5.41 19.32
N ARG A 168 5.88 -5.24 19.27
CA ARG A 168 6.70 -5.48 18.06
C ARG A 168 6.54 -6.85 17.41
N LYS A 169 6.24 -7.91 18.20
CA LYS A 169 6.06 -9.28 17.67
C LYS A 169 4.86 -9.48 16.75
N LEU A 170 3.93 -8.53 16.67
CA LEU A 170 2.71 -8.64 15.85
C LEU A 170 2.81 -7.95 14.50
N TRP A 171 3.94 -7.35 14.17
CA TRP A 171 4.07 -6.57 12.93
C TRP A 171 4.94 -7.24 11.87
N ALA A 172 5.85 -8.10 12.33
CA ALA A 172 6.70 -8.91 11.50
C ALA A 172 6.11 -10.32 11.42
N ASP A 173 5.52 -10.67 10.31
CA ASP A 173 5.13 -12.04 9.96
C ASP A 173 5.78 -12.44 8.66
#